data_800a5965e224a0a6d2aa3d49dd4ef8ad
#
_entry.id   800a5965e224a0a6d2aa3d49dd4ef8ad
#
_cell.length_a   1.000
_cell.length_b   1.000
_cell.length_c   1.000
_cell.angle_alpha   90.00
_cell.angle_beta   90.00
_cell.angle_gamma   90.00
#
_symmetry.space_group_name_H-M   'P 1'
#
loop_
_entity.id
_entity.type
_entity.pdbx_description
1 polymer ?
#
loop_
_entity_poly.entity_id
_entity_poly.type
_entity_poly.pdbx_seq_one_letter_code
_entity_poly.pdbx_strand_id
1 'polypeptide(L)'
;GKGGLKAEEGVEFAKRLEAAGVDMIQVAQANHTGNMADTIPPMGTMPYNWTLPVAKAVKAAVSIPVATVGRVVTVANGEQILADGDADMIGYGRSLLCDADIALKVANDEPIRECLNCNKGCVDAIQGRRYISCVLNAENGDESTIFIKEADAKKRVAIVGAGIAG
;
A
#
# COMPACT_ATOMS: atom_id res chain seq x y z
N GLY A 1 -4.51 20.44 -4.70
CA GLY A 1 -5.23 21.17 -5.75
C GLY A 1 -5.59 22.58 -5.32
N LYS A 2 -6.08 23.44 -6.22
CA LYS A 2 -6.51 24.79 -5.85
C LYS A 2 -7.63 24.73 -4.79
N GLY A 3 -7.41 25.37 -3.63
CA GLY A 3 -8.38 25.39 -2.53
C GLY A 3 -8.37 24.18 -1.60
N GLY A 4 -7.42 23.24 -1.76
CA GLY A 4 -7.24 22.15 -0.80
C GLY A 4 -6.37 22.56 0.40
N LEU A 5 -6.42 21.78 1.47
CA LEU A 5 -5.57 21.95 2.64
C LEU A 5 -4.09 21.82 2.29
N LYS A 6 -3.28 22.69 2.84
CA LYS A 6 -1.81 22.62 2.77
C LYS A 6 -1.28 21.70 3.87
N ALA A 7 -0.03 21.27 3.76
CA ALA A 7 0.61 20.41 4.76
C ALA A 7 0.61 21.06 6.15
N GLU A 8 0.87 22.36 6.23
CA GLU A 8 0.89 23.12 7.48
C GLU A 8 -0.48 23.14 8.16
N GLU A 9 -1.55 23.26 7.39
CA GLU A 9 -2.93 23.21 7.89
C GLU A 9 -3.28 21.78 8.38
N GLY A 10 -2.76 20.76 7.68
CA GLY A 10 -2.86 19.36 8.11
C GLY A 10 -2.17 19.09 9.44
N VAL A 11 -0.98 19.66 9.64
CA VAL A 11 -0.24 19.58 10.91
C VAL A 11 -1.03 20.26 12.04
N GLU A 12 -1.55 21.45 11.81
CA GLU A 12 -2.36 22.13 12.83
C GLU A 12 -3.65 21.37 13.15
N PHE A 13 -4.26 20.74 12.14
CA PHE A 13 -5.41 19.87 12.35
C PHE A 13 -5.05 18.65 13.20
N ALA A 14 -3.89 18.02 12.96
CA ALA A 14 -3.41 16.89 13.73
C ALA A 14 -3.25 17.22 15.22
N LYS A 15 -2.69 18.40 15.56
CA LYS A 15 -2.58 18.88 16.95
C LYS A 15 -3.96 19.04 17.62
N ARG A 16 -4.95 19.51 16.87
CA ARG A 16 -6.32 19.64 17.40
C ARG A 16 -6.98 18.29 17.60
N LEU A 17 -6.71 17.31 16.75
CA LEU A 17 -7.19 15.94 16.94
C LEU A 17 -6.60 15.31 18.21
N GLU A 18 -5.28 15.46 18.42
CA GLU A 18 -4.62 15.01 19.66
C GLU A 18 -5.24 15.68 20.89
N ALA A 19 -5.40 17.00 20.88
CA ALA A 19 -6.02 17.74 21.97
C ALA A 19 -7.49 17.34 22.22
N ALA A 20 -8.18 16.84 21.22
CA ALA A 20 -9.52 16.29 21.30
C ALA A 20 -9.59 14.83 21.80
N GLY A 21 -8.43 14.20 22.07
CA GLY A 21 -8.35 12.85 22.63
C GLY A 21 -8.27 11.72 21.60
N VAL A 22 -7.79 12.00 20.38
CA VAL A 22 -7.49 10.97 19.38
C VAL A 22 -6.20 10.25 19.78
N ASP A 23 -6.20 8.92 19.73
CA ASP A 23 -5.09 8.08 20.20
C ASP A 23 -4.04 7.79 19.11
N MET A 24 -4.38 7.94 17.84
CA MET A 24 -3.49 7.67 16.71
C MET A 24 -3.93 8.43 15.46
N ILE A 25 -3.01 8.84 14.62
CA ILE A 25 -3.30 9.49 13.34
C ILE A 25 -2.69 8.69 12.19
N GLN A 26 -3.50 8.27 11.21
CA GLN A 26 -3.01 7.81 9.93
C GLN A 26 -2.99 8.96 8.94
N VAL A 27 -1.82 9.25 8.39
CA VAL A 27 -1.65 10.32 7.41
C VAL A 27 -1.85 9.77 6.00
N ALA A 28 -2.74 10.41 5.25
CA ALA A 28 -2.94 10.21 3.82
C ALA A 28 -2.99 11.56 3.12
N GLN A 29 -2.56 11.62 1.88
CA GLN A 29 -2.67 12.84 1.07
C GLN A 29 -3.34 12.55 -0.26
N ALA A 30 -3.78 13.61 -0.94
CA ALA A 30 -4.57 13.64 -2.16
C ALA A 30 -6.09 13.44 -1.94
N ASN A 31 -6.85 13.71 -2.96
CA ASN A 31 -8.30 13.56 -2.96
C ASN A 31 -8.78 13.10 -4.35
N HIS A 32 -10.06 12.74 -4.45
CA HIS A 32 -10.67 12.28 -5.70
C HIS A 32 -11.09 13.39 -6.66
N THR A 33 -10.92 14.65 -6.29
CA THR A 33 -11.32 15.82 -7.08
C THR A 33 -10.17 16.48 -7.83
N GLY A 34 -8.94 15.99 -7.63
CA GLY A 34 -7.73 16.47 -8.29
C GLY A 34 -7.49 15.83 -9.66
N ASN A 35 -6.35 16.14 -10.25
CA ASN A 35 -5.91 15.42 -11.43
C ASN A 35 -5.45 13.99 -11.05
N MET A 36 -5.27 13.12 -12.02
CA MET A 36 -4.86 11.72 -11.80
C MET A 36 -3.52 11.57 -11.07
N ALA A 37 -2.65 12.59 -11.09
CA ALA A 37 -1.38 12.59 -10.37
C ALA A 37 -1.56 12.73 -8.85
N ASP A 38 -2.69 13.31 -8.42
CA ASP A 38 -3.00 13.53 -7.01
C ASP A 38 -3.95 12.46 -6.44
N THR A 39 -4.10 11.32 -7.13
CA THR A 39 -5.00 10.25 -6.68
C THR A 39 -4.44 9.42 -5.55
N ILE A 40 -5.32 8.99 -4.66
CA ILE A 40 -5.07 7.91 -3.71
C ILE A 40 -5.64 6.63 -4.32
N PRO A 41 -4.89 5.55 -4.42
CA PRO A 41 -3.48 5.33 -4.11
C PRO A 41 -2.56 5.73 -5.28
N PRO A 42 -1.33 6.20 -4.99
CA PRO A 42 -0.42 6.67 -6.03
C PRO A 42 -0.02 5.55 -7.00
N MET A 43 0.10 5.90 -8.27
CA MET A 43 0.56 4.99 -9.34
C MET A 43 2.07 4.72 -9.25
N GLY A 44 2.53 3.71 -9.98
CA GLY A 44 3.95 3.35 -10.07
C GLY A 44 4.86 4.45 -10.62
N THR A 45 4.31 5.45 -11.30
CA THR A 45 5.04 6.63 -11.79
C THR A 45 5.28 7.71 -10.73
N MET A 46 4.57 7.64 -9.59
CA MET A 46 4.76 8.57 -8.49
C MET A 46 5.99 8.18 -7.66
N PRO A 47 6.60 9.13 -6.91
CA PRO A 47 7.71 8.80 -6.01
C PRO A 47 7.35 7.73 -4.99
N TYR A 48 8.32 6.94 -4.57
CA TYR A 48 8.18 6.10 -3.37
C TYR A 48 7.89 6.97 -2.15
N ASN A 49 7.20 6.40 -1.17
CA ASN A 49 6.89 7.06 0.09
C ASN A 49 6.16 8.40 -0.11
N TRP A 50 5.23 8.42 -1.07
CA TRP A 50 4.52 9.61 -1.52
C TRP A 50 3.95 10.48 -0.37
N THR A 51 3.42 9.84 0.67
CA THR A 51 2.78 10.51 1.82
C THR A 51 3.77 10.84 2.94
N LEU A 52 4.95 10.22 2.94
CA LEU A 52 5.90 10.30 4.04
C LEU A 52 6.30 11.74 4.43
N PRO A 53 6.53 12.68 3.51
CA PRO A 53 6.88 14.06 3.90
C PRO A 53 5.83 14.72 4.80
N VAL A 54 4.55 14.43 4.55
CA VAL A 54 3.46 14.95 5.38
C VAL A 54 3.38 14.20 6.71
N ALA A 55 3.56 12.87 6.69
CA ALA A 55 3.59 12.05 7.90
C ALA A 55 4.71 12.48 8.85
N LYS A 56 5.92 12.74 8.34
CA LYS A 56 7.05 13.28 9.12
C LYS A 56 6.70 14.61 9.79
N ALA A 57 6.08 15.52 9.04
CA ALA A 57 5.69 16.82 9.59
C ALA A 57 4.63 16.69 10.70
N VAL A 58 3.68 15.79 10.53
CA VAL A 58 2.68 15.47 11.56
C VAL A 58 3.36 14.81 12.77
N LYS A 59 4.20 13.79 12.54
CA LYS A 59 4.94 13.08 13.61
C LYS A 59 5.78 14.01 14.47
N ALA A 60 6.42 14.99 13.86
CA ALA A 60 7.21 16.00 14.57
C ALA A 60 6.36 16.96 15.41
N ALA A 61 5.05 17.00 15.21
CA ALA A 61 4.15 17.98 15.80
C ALA A 61 3.19 17.43 16.85
N VAL A 62 3.06 16.09 16.96
CA VAL A 62 2.19 15.40 17.91
C VAL A 62 2.98 14.35 18.71
N SER A 63 2.44 13.95 19.86
CA SER A 63 3.04 12.91 20.72
C SER A 63 2.40 11.53 20.53
N ILE A 64 1.21 11.49 19.96
CA ILE A 64 0.50 10.24 19.66
C ILE A 64 1.11 9.51 18.44
N PRO A 65 0.90 8.20 18.33
CA PRO A 65 1.41 7.42 17.20
C PRO A 65 0.91 7.92 15.85
N VAL A 66 1.82 7.94 14.86
CA VAL A 66 1.53 8.35 13.49
C VAL A 66 1.82 7.21 12.54
N ALA A 67 0.82 6.84 11.74
CA ALA A 67 0.96 5.87 10.66
C ALA A 67 1.11 6.58 9.30
N THR A 68 1.98 6.06 8.44
CA THR A 68 2.09 6.48 7.03
C THR A 68 1.61 5.39 6.10
N VAL A 69 0.97 5.79 4.99
CA VAL A 69 0.54 4.92 3.90
C VAL A 69 0.72 5.66 2.59
N GLY A 70 1.11 4.98 1.55
CA GLY A 70 1.24 5.59 0.23
C GLY A 70 2.57 5.26 -0.45
N ARG A 71 2.53 4.17 -1.22
CA ARG A 71 3.67 3.66 -1.97
C ARG A 71 4.91 3.31 -1.12
N VAL A 72 4.69 2.85 0.10
CA VAL A 72 5.67 2.03 0.80
C VAL A 72 5.51 0.61 0.22
N VAL A 73 6.46 0.16 -0.57
CA VAL A 73 6.29 -1.06 -1.38
C VAL A 73 6.96 -2.26 -0.72
N THR A 74 8.19 -2.08 -0.24
CA THR A 74 8.96 -3.16 0.38
C THR A 74 8.94 -3.07 1.90
N VAL A 75 9.10 -4.21 2.55
CA VAL A 75 9.24 -4.28 4.01
C VAL A 75 10.51 -3.55 4.45
N ALA A 76 11.62 -3.75 3.75
CA ALA A 76 12.89 -3.07 4.06
C ALA A 76 12.75 -1.54 4.05
N ASN A 77 11.97 -0.99 3.10
CA ASN A 77 11.68 0.45 3.08
C ASN A 77 10.79 0.87 4.27
N GLY A 78 9.81 0.04 4.64
CA GLY A 78 9.00 0.26 5.84
C GLY A 78 9.83 0.29 7.11
N GLU A 79 10.72 -0.70 7.30
CA GLU A 79 11.63 -0.78 8.44
C GLU A 79 12.56 0.44 8.52
N GLN A 80 13.06 0.91 7.38
CA GLN A 80 13.90 2.12 7.35
C GLN A 80 13.13 3.37 7.83
N ILE A 81 11.88 3.54 7.39
CA ILE A 81 11.01 4.65 7.83
C ILE A 81 10.81 4.62 9.35
N LEU A 82 10.59 3.43 9.92
CA LEU A 82 10.45 3.26 11.38
C LEU A 82 11.76 3.54 12.11
N ALA A 83 12.88 3.03 11.61
CA ALA A 83 14.21 3.25 12.19
C ALA A 83 14.62 4.72 12.18
N ASP A 84 14.25 5.45 11.14
CA ASP A 84 14.50 6.90 11.03
C ASP A 84 13.59 7.73 11.94
N GLY A 85 12.57 7.11 12.55
CA GLY A 85 11.59 7.79 13.40
C GLY A 85 10.61 8.68 12.63
N ASP A 86 10.46 8.45 11.33
CA ASP A 86 9.63 9.24 10.43
C ASP A 86 8.13 8.92 10.56
N ALA A 87 7.81 7.74 11.07
CA ALA A 87 6.47 7.27 11.43
C ALA A 87 6.59 6.18 12.50
N ASP A 88 5.49 5.83 13.17
CA ASP A 88 5.42 4.75 14.16
C ASP A 88 4.85 3.46 13.57
N MET A 89 4.09 3.58 12.47
CA MET A 89 3.46 2.44 11.79
C MET A 89 3.43 2.64 10.29
N ILE A 90 3.47 1.52 9.57
CA ILE A 90 3.40 1.48 8.11
C ILE A 90 2.08 0.82 7.67
N GLY A 91 1.33 1.52 6.83
CA GLY A 91 0.12 0.98 6.19
C GLY A 91 0.44 0.32 4.86
N TYR A 92 0.22 -0.98 4.75
CA TYR A 92 0.31 -1.74 3.51
C TYR A 92 -1.10 -2.05 2.98
N GLY A 93 -1.54 -1.40 1.90
CA GLY A 93 -2.81 -1.68 1.25
C GLY A 93 -2.64 -2.64 0.06
N ARG A 94 -2.22 -2.10 -1.08
CA ARG A 94 -2.05 -2.88 -2.32
C ARG A 94 -1.01 -4.00 -2.19
N SER A 95 -0.02 -3.84 -1.34
CA SER A 95 0.96 -4.89 -1.05
C SER A 95 0.29 -6.12 -0.43
N LEU A 96 -0.68 -5.93 0.46
CA LEU A 96 -1.47 -7.03 1.05
C LEU A 96 -2.41 -7.69 0.02
N LEU A 97 -2.91 -6.97 -0.98
CA LEU A 97 -3.64 -7.59 -2.09
C LEU A 97 -2.72 -8.44 -2.98
N CYS A 98 -1.48 -8.00 -3.13
CA CYS A 98 -0.46 -8.68 -3.91
C CYS A 98 0.07 -9.94 -3.20
N ASP A 99 0.28 -9.84 -1.89
CA ASP A 99 0.74 -10.93 -1.02
C ASP A 99 0.05 -10.81 0.35
N ALA A 100 -0.97 -11.62 0.57
CA ALA A 100 -1.77 -11.55 1.80
C ALA A 100 -0.97 -11.97 3.05
N ASP A 101 0.07 -12.77 2.88
CA ASP A 101 0.86 -13.37 3.94
C ASP A 101 2.14 -12.59 4.28
N ILE A 102 2.25 -11.32 3.87
CA ILE A 102 3.47 -10.50 4.10
C ILE A 102 3.97 -10.63 5.55
N ALA A 103 3.10 -10.48 6.53
CA ALA A 103 3.51 -10.51 7.94
C ALA A 103 4.08 -11.88 8.37
N LEU A 104 3.46 -12.98 7.92
CA LEU A 104 3.95 -14.33 8.17
C LEU A 104 5.28 -14.58 7.46
N LYS A 105 5.39 -14.16 6.21
CA LYS A 105 6.62 -14.30 5.41
C LYS A 105 7.78 -13.52 6.00
N VAL A 106 7.54 -12.30 6.48
CA VAL A 106 8.56 -11.52 7.20
C VAL A 106 9.04 -12.26 8.45
N ALA A 107 8.10 -12.80 9.25
CA ALA A 107 8.45 -13.54 10.47
C ALA A 107 9.25 -14.83 10.19
N ASN A 108 9.09 -15.42 9.01
CA ASN A 108 9.73 -16.68 8.61
C ASN A 108 10.91 -16.49 7.64
N ASP A 109 11.30 -15.25 7.32
CA ASP A 109 12.33 -14.93 6.33
C ASP A 109 12.03 -15.53 4.94
N GLU A 110 10.76 -15.49 4.53
CA GLU A 110 10.28 -16.01 3.26
C GLU A 110 10.19 -14.91 2.18
N PRO A 111 10.33 -15.26 0.88
CA PRO A 111 10.21 -14.31 -0.21
C PRO A 111 8.82 -13.68 -0.29
N ILE A 112 8.77 -12.37 -0.43
CA ILE A 112 7.54 -11.57 -0.55
C ILE A 112 7.30 -11.19 -2.01
N ARG A 113 6.06 -11.26 -2.46
CA ARG A 113 5.62 -10.76 -3.76
C ARG A 113 5.37 -9.26 -3.68
N GLU A 114 6.27 -8.46 -4.25
CA GLU A 114 6.19 -7.00 -4.18
C GLU A 114 5.16 -6.43 -5.16
N CYS A 115 4.35 -5.49 -4.68
CA CYS A 115 3.34 -4.81 -5.49
C CYS A 115 3.97 -3.91 -6.57
N LEU A 116 3.53 -4.06 -7.83
CA LEU A 116 3.98 -3.22 -8.95
C LEU A 116 3.42 -1.79 -8.93
N ASN A 117 2.46 -1.49 -8.06
CA ASN A 117 1.73 -0.22 -8.05
C ASN A 117 1.06 0.12 -9.40
N CYS A 118 0.67 -0.88 -10.16
CA CYS A 118 0.07 -0.73 -11.49
C CYS A 118 -1.39 -0.24 -11.44
N ASN A 119 -2.07 -0.34 -10.32
CA ASN A 119 -3.48 0.01 -10.06
C ASN A 119 -4.51 -0.79 -10.91
N LYS A 120 -4.07 -1.67 -11.79
CA LYS A 120 -4.87 -2.25 -12.88
C LYS A 120 -6.00 -3.17 -12.42
N GLY A 121 -5.74 -4.08 -11.48
CA GLY A 121 -6.73 -5.04 -11.01
C GLY A 121 -7.43 -4.63 -9.71
N CYS A 122 -6.87 -3.66 -8.98
CA CYS A 122 -7.41 -3.18 -7.71
C CYS A 122 -8.12 -1.82 -7.86
N VAL A 123 -7.37 -0.73 -8.06
CA VAL A 123 -7.93 0.63 -8.10
C VAL A 123 -8.88 0.82 -9.27
N ASP A 124 -8.48 0.43 -10.48
CA ASP A 124 -9.33 0.53 -11.67
C ASP A 124 -10.61 -0.33 -11.55
N ALA A 125 -10.50 -1.49 -10.87
CA ALA A 125 -11.67 -2.31 -10.61
C ALA A 125 -12.65 -1.60 -9.67
N ILE A 126 -12.16 -1.00 -8.57
CA ILE A 126 -13.00 -0.23 -7.62
C ILE A 126 -13.65 0.96 -8.33
N GLN A 127 -12.90 1.73 -9.11
CA GLN A 127 -13.44 2.85 -9.87
C GLN A 127 -14.47 2.40 -10.91
N GLY A 128 -14.25 1.25 -11.53
CA GLY A 128 -15.19 0.63 -12.47
C GLY A 128 -16.31 -0.19 -11.81
N ARG A 129 -16.44 -0.16 -10.46
CA ARG A 129 -17.41 -0.95 -9.68
C ARG A 129 -17.36 -2.45 -10.02
N ARG A 130 -16.16 -3.00 -10.19
CA ARG A 130 -15.89 -4.41 -10.45
C ARG A 130 -15.23 -5.05 -9.23
N TYR A 131 -15.24 -6.38 -9.19
CA TYR A 131 -14.48 -7.13 -8.19
C TYR A 131 -12.98 -6.84 -8.33
N ILE A 132 -12.30 -6.70 -7.21
CA ILE A 132 -10.86 -6.48 -7.18
C ILE A 132 -10.12 -7.77 -7.54
N SER A 133 -8.96 -7.60 -8.17
CA SER A 133 -8.01 -8.66 -8.45
C SER A 133 -6.59 -8.10 -8.42
N CYS A 134 -5.59 -8.94 -8.49
CA CYS A 134 -4.21 -8.51 -8.60
C CYS A 134 -3.51 -9.22 -9.77
N VAL A 135 -2.77 -8.48 -10.58
CA VAL A 135 -2.05 -9.04 -11.74
C VAL A 135 -0.93 -10.02 -11.36
N LEU A 136 -0.48 -9.95 -10.10
CA LEU A 136 0.56 -10.82 -9.55
C LEU A 136 0.00 -11.89 -8.60
N ASN A 137 -1.26 -11.78 -8.18
CA ASN A 137 -1.88 -12.71 -7.24
C ASN A 137 -3.19 -13.22 -7.82
N ALA A 138 -3.17 -14.42 -8.37
CA ALA A 138 -4.34 -15.04 -9.00
C ALA A 138 -5.45 -15.39 -7.99
N GLU A 139 -5.11 -15.54 -6.71
CA GLU A 139 -6.07 -15.87 -5.66
C GLU A 139 -6.83 -14.65 -5.15
N ASN A 140 -6.29 -13.43 -5.36
CA ASN A 140 -6.87 -12.21 -4.80
C ASN A 140 -8.28 -11.93 -5.34
N GLY A 141 -9.25 -11.92 -4.45
CA GLY A 141 -10.67 -11.76 -4.75
C GLY A 141 -11.41 -13.08 -5.00
N ASP A 142 -10.69 -14.19 -5.08
CA ASP A 142 -11.22 -15.55 -5.33
C ASP A 142 -10.69 -16.57 -4.33
N GLU A 143 -10.24 -16.14 -3.15
CA GLU A 143 -9.55 -16.96 -2.14
C GLU A 143 -10.40 -18.14 -1.64
N SER A 144 -11.72 -18.07 -1.79
CA SER A 144 -12.62 -19.17 -1.43
C SER A 144 -12.68 -20.29 -2.48
N THR A 145 -12.22 -20.04 -3.71
CA THR A 145 -12.36 -20.95 -4.86
C THR A 145 -11.04 -21.26 -5.55
N ILE A 146 -10.09 -20.34 -5.50
CA ILE A 146 -8.77 -20.47 -6.10
C ILE A 146 -7.72 -20.50 -4.98
N PHE A 147 -6.99 -21.59 -4.89
CA PHE A 147 -5.82 -21.73 -4.01
C PHE A 147 -4.73 -22.49 -4.74
N ILE A 148 -3.54 -21.91 -4.77
CA ILE A 148 -2.37 -22.50 -5.40
C ILE A 148 -1.73 -23.44 -4.38
N LYS A 149 -1.73 -24.73 -4.68
CA LYS A 149 -1.11 -25.77 -3.86
C LYS A 149 -0.21 -26.67 -4.70
N GLU A 150 0.69 -27.38 -4.05
CA GLU A 150 1.44 -28.43 -4.72
C GLU A 150 0.49 -29.49 -5.31
N ALA A 151 0.84 -29.97 -6.51
CA ALA A 151 0.05 -31.02 -7.14
C ALA A 151 0.22 -32.35 -6.40
N ASP A 152 -0.88 -33.05 -6.15
CA ASP A 152 -0.88 -34.35 -5.48
C ASP A 152 -0.05 -35.40 -6.25
N ALA A 153 0.06 -35.23 -7.57
CA ALA A 153 0.92 -36.02 -8.44
C ALA A 153 1.61 -35.12 -9.48
N LYS A 154 2.92 -35.30 -9.62
CA LYS A 154 3.72 -34.58 -10.63
C LYS A 154 3.29 -35.00 -12.03
N LYS A 155 3.00 -34.00 -12.90
CA LYS A 155 2.67 -34.15 -14.27
C LYS A 155 3.79 -33.65 -15.19
N ARG A 156 3.97 -34.24 -16.35
CA ARG A 156 4.79 -33.65 -17.41
C ARG A 156 3.95 -32.66 -18.19
N VAL A 157 4.37 -31.41 -18.23
CA VAL A 157 3.68 -30.34 -18.96
C VAL A 157 4.59 -29.85 -20.06
N ALA A 158 4.08 -29.83 -21.31
CA ALA A 158 4.76 -29.19 -22.43
C ALA A 158 4.20 -27.77 -22.59
N ILE A 159 5.10 -26.77 -22.59
CA ILE A 159 4.75 -25.38 -22.85
C ILE A 159 5.25 -25.02 -24.24
N VAL A 160 4.33 -24.57 -25.11
CA VAL A 160 4.65 -24.14 -26.48
C VAL A 160 4.62 -22.62 -26.50
N GLY A 161 5.80 -22.03 -26.61
CA GLY A 161 6.03 -20.57 -26.57
C GLY A 161 6.98 -20.18 -25.46
N ALA A 162 7.79 -19.15 -25.70
CA ALA A 162 8.76 -18.60 -24.74
C ALA A 162 8.46 -17.12 -24.44
N GLY A 163 7.18 -16.79 -24.31
CA GLY A 163 6.72 -15.47 -23.91
C GLY A 163 6.61 -15.34 -22.38
N ILE A 164 6.03 -14.22 -21.92
CA ILE A 164 5.87 -13.93 -20.49
C ILE A 164 4.95 -14.93 -19.74
N ALA A 165 4.12 -15.69 -20.47
CA ALA A 165 3.23 -16.69 -19.91
C ALA A 165 3.71 -18.14 -20.15
N GLY A 166 4.85 -18.34 -20.80
CA GLY A 166 5.40 -19.66 -21.14
C GLY A 166 6.83 -19.86 -20.66
#